data_4ebde881b99502db1774016f40f65407
#
_entry.id   4ebde881b99502db1774016f40f65407
#
_cell.length_a   1.000
_cell.length_b   1.000
_cell.length_c   1.000
_cell.angle_alpha   90.00
_cell.angle_beta   90.00
_cell.angle_gamma   90.00
#
_symmetry.space_group_name_H-M   'P 1'
#
loop_
_entity.id
_entity.type
_entity.pdbx_description
1 polymer ?
#
loop_
_entity_poly.entity_id
_entity_poly.type
_entity_poly.pdbx_seq_one_letter_code
_entity_poly.pdbx_strand_id
1 'polypeptide(L)' 'MFIRIRNLREDKDLTQDFIAKNVLHVSQRVYSNYECGDVNIPVKILIKLAEFYETSTDYLLGLTDVEEPYPKAKSKY' A
#
# COMPACT_ATOMS: atom_id res chain seq x y z
N MET A 1 6.55 1.76 11.39
CA MET A 1 6.94 1.75 9.98
C MET A 1 6.31 0.56 9.28
N PHE A 2 5.71 0.80 8.13
CA PHE A 2 5.12 -0.28 7.34
C PHE A 2 6.16 -0.77 6.33
N ILE A 3 7.05 -1.62 6.79
CA ILE A 3 8.24 -2.03 6.03
C ILE A 3 7.89 -2.73 4.71
N ARG A 4 6.79 -3.47 4.66
CA ARG A 4 6.41 -4.18 3.43
C ARG A 4 5.95 -3.25 2.32
N ILE A 5 5.31 -2.13 2.67
CA ILE A 5 4.91 -1.11 1.69
C ILE A 5 6.16 -0.53 1.05
N ARG A 6 7.15 -0.19 1.86
CA ARG A 6 8.42 0.32 1.35
C ARG A 6 9.16 -0.72 0.51
N ASN A 7 9.24 -1.95 1.00
CA ASN A 7 9.94 -3.02 0.29
C ASN A 7 9.32 -3.30 -1.08
N LEU A 8 8.00 -3.36 -1.16
CA LEU A 8 7.31 -3.58 -2.44
C LEU A 8 7.59 -2.45 -3.42
N ARG A 9 7.61 -1.21 -2.93
CA ARG A 9 7.92 -0.06 -3.76
C ARG A 9 9.35 -0.14 -4.29
N GLU A 10 10.29 -0.41 -3.41
CA GLU A 10 11.71 -0.49 -3.78
C GLU A 10 11.99 -1.68 -4.70
N ASP A 11 11.33 -2.80 -4.48
CA ASP A 11 11.49 -3.98 -5.33
C ASP A 11 11.06 -3.71 -6.77
N LYS A 12 10.15 -2.77 -6.99
CA LYS A 12 9.69 -2.37 -8.32
C LYS A 12 10.42 -1.13 -8.85
N ASP A 13 11.43 -0.66 -8.12
CA ASP A 13 12.20 0.53 -8.49
C ASP A 13 11.31 1.78 -8.64
N LEU A 14 10.30 1.90 -7.80
CA LEU A 14 9.38 3.03 -7.83
C LEU A 14 9.73 4.05 -6.77
N THR A 15 9.54 5.33 -7.09
CA THR A 15 9.78 6.42 -6.15
C THR A 15 8.54 6.68 -5.31
N GLN A 16 8.73 7.32 -4.16
CA GLN A 16 7.60 7.78 -3.35
C GLN A 16 6.73 8.76 -4.14
N ASP A 17 7.34 9.64 -4.91
CA ASP A 17 6.62 10.62 -5.70
C ASP A 17 5.72 9.97 -6.74
N PHE A 18 6.21 8.91 -7.40
CA PHE A 18 5.40 8.17 -8.37
C PHE A 18 4.16 7.57 -7.71
N ILE A 19 4.33 6.88 -6.59
CA ILE A 19 3.20 6.25 -5.89
C ILE A 19 2.22 7.32 -5.41
N ALA A 20 2.74 8.40 -4.82
CA ALA A 20 1.89 9.46 -4.31
C ALA A 20 1.02 10.07 -5.40
N LYS A 21 1.62 10.45 -6.52
CA LYS A 21 0.93 11.19 -7.57
C LYS A 21 0.11 10.32 -8.50
N ASN A 22 0.65 9.15 -8.86
CA ASN A 22 0.02 8.34 -9.92
C ASN A 22 -0.86 7.21 -9.39
N VAL A 23 -0.66 6.79 -8.17
CA VAL A 23 -1.46 5.70 -7.58
C VAL A 23 -2.46 6.23 -6.56
N LEU A 24 -2.00 7.09 -5.67
CA LEU A 24 -2.80 7.53 -4.53
C LEU A 24 -3.40 8.93 -4.68
N HIS A 25 -2.88 9.74 -5.60
CA HIS A 25 -3.31 11.13 -5.80
C HIS A 25 -3.21 11.97 -4.52
N VAL A 26 -2.07 11.85 -3.85
CA VAL A 26 -1.72 12.63 -2.66
C VAL A 26 -0.35 13.24 -2.87
N SER A 27 0.04 14.17 -1.99
CA SER A 27 1.39 14.72 -2.06
C SER A 27 2.43 13.69 -1.63
N GLN A 28 3.66 13.85 -2.10
CA GLN A 28 4.75 12.97 -1.69
C GLN A 28 4.95 13.00 -0.18
N ARG A 29 4.81 14.17 0.43
CA ARG A 29 4.95 14.33 1.88
C ARG A 29 3.93 13.49 2.64
N VAL A 30 2.67 13.52 2.19
CA VAL A 30 1.61 12.74 2.80
C VAL A 30 1.92 11.25 2.67
N TYR A 31 2.31 10.82 1.49
CA TYR A 31 2.65 9.41 1.28
C TYR A 31 3.86 9.00 2.14
N SER A 32 4.88 9.85 2.22
CA SER A 32 6.06 9.58 3.03
C SER A 32 5.67 9.36 4.51
N ASN A 33 4.73 10.15 5.01
CA ASN A 33 4.25 9.98 6.38
C ASN A 33 3.54 8.64 6.56
N TYR A 34 2.81 8.18 5.55
CA TYR A 34 2.19 6.85 5.60
C TYR A 34 3.23 5.75 5.66
N GLU A 35 4.24 5.82 4.79
CA GLU A 35 5.28 4.79 4.71
C GLU A 35 6.11 4.74 5.99
N CYS A 36 6.41 5.88 6.57
CA CYS A 36 7.18 5.98 7.82
C CYS A 36 6.35 5.58 9.06
N GLY A 37 5.04 5.54 8.95
CA GLY A 37 4.18 5.21 10.07
C GLY A 37 3.90 6.38 10.99
N ASP A 38 4.20 7.62 10.56
CA ASP A 38 3.98 8.81 11.37
C ASP A 38 2.50 9.16 11.52
N VAL A 39 1.67 8.69 10.58
CA VAL A 39 0.22 8.87 10.63
C VAL A 39 -0.44 7.56 10.23
N ASN A 40 -1.71 7.40 10.62
CA ASN A 40 -2.47 6.22 10.23
C ASN A 40 -2.80 6.26 8.75
N ILE A 41 -2.71 5.11 8.08
CA ILE A 41 -3.06 5.01 6.67
C ILE A 41 -4.58 4.87 6.56
N PRO A 42 -5.27 5.76 5.84
CA PRO A 42 -6.71 5.59 5.60
C PRO A 42 -6.98 4.25 4.90
N VAL A 43 -8.12 3.65 5.23
CA VAL A 43 -8.48 2.34 4.66
C VAL A 43 -8.49 2.38 3.13
N LYS A 44 -9.01 3.43 2.52
CA LYS A 44 -9.05 3.55 1.06
C LYS A 44 -7.64 3.56 0.44
N ILE A 45 -6.69 4.21 1.10
CA ILE A 45 -5.31 4.25 0.63
C ILE A 45 -4.67 2.88 0.75
N LEU A 46 -4.92 2.19 1.86
CA LEU A 46 -4.39 0.84 2.07
C LEU A 46 -4.91 -0.12 1.01
N ILE A 47 -6.20 -0.05 0.68
CA ILE A 47 -6.80 -0.88 -0.36
C ILE A 47 -6.18 -0.59 -1.72
N LYS A 48 -5.98 0.69 -2.06
CA LYS A 48 -5.34 1.06 -3.33
C LYS A 48 -3.93 0.51 -3.45
N LEU A 49 -3.16 0.56 -2.38
CA LEU A 49 -1.81 0.00 -2.36
C LEU A 49 -1.84 -1.51 -2.56
N ALA A 50 -2.75 -2.20 -1.87
CA ALA A 50 -2.88 -3.64 -2.00
C ALA A 50 -3.26 -4.03 -3.43
N GLU A 51 -4.18 -3.31 -4.05
CA GLU A 51 -4.58 -3.56 -5.44
C GLU A 51 -3.43 -3.27 -6.40
N PHE A 52 -2.72 -2.19 -6.19
CA PHE A 52 -1.60 -1.82 -7.07
C PHE A 52 -0.49 -2.87 -7.04
N TYR A 53 -0.15 -3.37 -5.85
CA TYR A 53 0.90 -4.37 -5.69
C TYR A 53 0.39 -5.80 -5.85
N GLU A 54 -0.90 -5.97 -6.12
CA GLU A 54 -1.53 -7.29 -6.26
C GLU A 54 -1.27 -8.17 -5.04
N THR A 55 -1.55 -7.64 -3.88
CA THR A 55 -1.39 -8.33 -2.61
C THR A 55 -2.56 -8.04 -1.68
N SER A 56 -2.55 -8.59 -0.48
CA SER A 56 -3.60 -8.34 0.50
C SER A 56 -3.23 -7.18 1.43
N THR A 57 -4.24 -6.55 2.01
CA THR A 57 -4.00 -5.55 3.05
C THR A 57 -3.33 -6.17 4.26
N ASP A 58 -3.66 -7.43 4.58
CA ASP A 58 -3.03 -8.13 5.69
C ASP A 58 -1.52 -8.30 5.48
N TYR A 59 -1.11 -8.60 4.24
CA TYR A 59 0.31 -8.69 3.94
C TYR A 59 1.01 -7.34 4.12
N LEU A 60 0.39 -6.26 3.65
CA LEU A 60 0.94 -4.92 3.80
C LEU A 60 1.11 -4.52 5.27
N LEU A 61 0.19 -4.96 6.12
CA LEU A 61 0.21 -4.67 7.55
C LEU A 61 1.10 -5.61 8.35
N GLY A 62 1.66 -6.64 7.72
CA GLY A 62 2.52 -7.60 8.40
C GLY A 62 1.77 -8.66 9.21
N LEU A 63 0.48 -8.82 8.95
CA LEU A 63 -0.36 -9.78 9.66
C LEU A 63 -0.30 -11.19 9.08
N THR A 64 0.22 -11.32 7.87
CA THR A 64 0.42 -12.62 7.21
C THR A 64 1.68 -12.55 6.36
N ASP A 65 2.32 -13.68 6.14
CA ASP A 65 3.47 -13.79 5.23
C ASP A 65 3.05 -14.20 3.82
N VAL A 66 1.75 -14.41 3.59
CA VAL A 66 1.23 -14.78 2.28
C VAL A 66 1.04 -13.52 1.46
N GLU A 67 1.85 -13.36 0.40
CA GLU A 67 1.80 -12.17 -0.46
C GLU A 67 0.62 -12.20 -1.42
N GLU A 68 0.14 -13.38 -1.81
CA GLU A 68 -0.92 -13.52 -2.79
C GLU A 68 -2.20 -12.83 -2.30
N PRO A 69 -2.91 -12.12 -3.19
CA PRO A 69 -4.13 -11.44 -2.79
C PRO A 69 -5.25 -12.43 -2.52
N TYR A 70 -6.18 -12.03 -1.66
CA TYR A 70 -7.41 -12.79 -1.47
C TYR A 70 -8.27 -12.74 -2.73
N PRO A 71 -9.09 -13.77 -2.97
CA PRO A 71 -10.07 -13.69 -4.05
C PRO A 71 -10.95 -12.44 -3.88
N LYS A 72 -11.24 -11.77 -4.99
CA LYS A 72 -12.08 -10.59 -4.94
C LYS A 72 -13.51 -10.96 -4.53
N ALA A 73 -14.11 -10.08 -3.75
CA ALA A 73 -15.51 -10.25 -3.38
C ALA A 73 -16.38 -10.24 -4.63
N LYS A 74 -17.37 -11.14 -4.67
CA LYS A 74 -18.31 -11.20 -5.79
C LYS A 74 -19.27 -10.03 -5.79
N SER A 75 -19.51 -9.46 -4.62
CA SER A 75 -20.37 -8.31 -4.44
C SER A 75 -19.66 -7.34 -3.51
N LYS A 76 -19.85 -6.05 -3.77
CA LYS A 76 -19.22 -5.03 -2.95
C LYS A 76 -20.05 -4.68 -1.73
N TYR A 77 -21.08 -5.35 -1.46
CA TYR A 77 -21.91 -5.12 -0.23
C TYR A 77 -23.30 -5.70 -0.41
#